data_a1d5e76a63d52d28b9ef00daa82f95a7
#
_entry.id   a1d5e76a63d52d28b9ef00daa82f95a7
#
_cell.length_a   1.000
_cell.length_b   1.000
_cell.length_c   1.000
_cell.angle_alpha   90.00
_cell.angle_beta   90.00
_cell.angle_gamma   90.00
#
_symmetry.space_group_name_H-M   'P 1'
#
loop_
_entity.id
_entity.type
_entity.pdbx_description
1 polymer ?
#
loop_
_entity_poly.entity_id
_entity_poly.type
_entity_poly.pdbx_seq_one_letter_code
_entity_poly.pdbx_strand_id
1 'polypeptide(L)'
;TFDNICAAADILRGQSCGNGAFTLSIYPGSMPALSELLKNGRANDLVNAGAIMRECFCGPCFGAGDCPANGEFSIRHTTRNFPNREGSKPGEGQMSSVALMDARSIAATAANGGKLTAATDLDIEYTKPEYHYNATLYAKRVYNGWGHAEPETELRFGPNIKDWPEMPALTDDLLVKVCSY
;
A
#
# COMPACT_ATOMS: atom_id res chain seq x y z
N THR A 1 5.27 5.79 -6.98
CA THR A 1 4.09 5.72 -6.11
C THR A 1 3.45 7.07 -5.89
N PHE A 2 4.18 8.09 -5.40
CA PHE A 2 3.64 9.44 -5.21
C PHE A 2 3.06 10.02 -6.51
N ASP A 3 3.83 10.02 -7.59
CA ASP A 3 3.40 10.51 -8.91
C ASP A 3 2.18 9.76 -9.45
N ASN A 4 2.13 8.45 -9.24
CA ASN A 4 1.01 7.63 -9.68
C ASN A 4 -0.29 7.99 -8.95
N ILE A 5 -0.21 8.26 -7.65
CA ILE A 5 -1.38 8.68 -6.86
C ILE A 5 -1.79 10.10 -7.26
N CYS A 6 -0.85 11.00 -7.53
CA CYS A 6 -1.14 12.34 -8.03
C CYS A 6 -1.84 12.29 -9.41
N ALA A 7 -1.37 11.45 -10.31
CA ALA A 7 -2.00 11.27 -11.62
C ALA A 7 -3.42 10.67 -11.49
N ALA A 8 -3.64 9.73 -10.58
CA ALA A 8 -4.98 9.23 -10.26
C ALA A 8 -5.90 10.33 -9.72
N ALA A 9 -5.36 11.22 -8.87
CA ALA A 9 -6.11 12.37 -8.36
C ALA A 9 -6.45 13.38 -9.46
N ASP A 10 -5.58 13.58 -10.46
CA ASP A 10 -5.88 14.44 -11.60
C ASP A 10 -7.08 13.92 -12.41
N ILE A 11 -7.18 12.59 -12.59
CA ILE A 11 -8.31 11.95 -13.25
C ILE A 11 -9.59 12.07 -12.43
N LEU A 12 -9.49 11.83 -11.11
CA LEU A 12 -10.65 11.72 -10.22
C LEU A 12 -11.14 13.05 -9.64
N ARG A 13 -10.41 14.13 -9.86
CA ARG A 13 -10.84 15.47 -9.41
C ARG A 13 -12.18 15.86 -10.00
N GLY A 14 -13.18 16.08 -9.13
CA GLY A 14 -14.53 16.41 -9.54
C GLY A 14 -15.33 15.23 -10.13
N GLN A 15 -14.76 14.03 -10.11
CA GLN A 15 -15.43 12.81 -10.53
C GLN A 15 -15.96 12.01 -9.31
N SER A 16 -16.62 10.91 -9.56
CA SER A 16 -17.10 9.99 -8.54
C SER A 16 -16.77 8.55 -8.93
N CYS A 17 -16.33 7.77 -7.96
CA CYS A 17 -16.20 6.31 -8.11
C CYS A 17 -17.56 5.57 -8.14
N GLY A 18 -18.66 6.31 -8.03
CA GLY A 18 -20.00 5.75 -7.94
C GLY A 18 -20.31 5.20 -6.54
N ASN A 19 -21.51 4.64 -6.43
CA ASN A 19 -22.03 4.05 -5.19
C ASN A 19 -22.45 2.57 -5.38
N GLY A 20 -21.94 1.95 -6.45
CA GLY A 20 -22.18 0.55 -6.77
C GLY A 20 -21.23 -0.42 -6.08
N ALA A 21 -21.08 -1.59 -6.66
CA ALA A 21 -20.21 -2.64 -6.14
C ALA A 21 -18.70 -2.30 -6.26
N PHE A 22 -18.32 -1.38 -7.15
CA PHE A 22 -16.93 -1.00 -7.32
C PHE A 22 -16.43 -0.14 -6.14
N THR A 23 -15.27 -0.48 -5.62
CA THR A 23 -14.58 0.30 -4.58
C THR A 23 -13.13 0.56 -5.00
N LEU A 24 -12.62 1.75 -4.66
CA LEU A 24 -11.24 2.13 -4.88
C LEU A 24 -10.53 2.32 -3.56
N SER A 25 -9.49 1.54 -3.29
CA SER A 25 -8.60 1.74 -2.15
C SER A 25 -7.23 2.21 -2.59
N ILE A 26 -6.65 3.15 -1.85
CA ILE A 26 -5.37 3.76 -2.14
C ILE A 26 -4.44 3.60 -0.95
N TYR A 27 -3.31 2.96 -1.19
CA TYR A 27 -2.25 2.71 -0.21
C TYR A 27 -1.02 3.55 -0.54
N PRO A 28 -0.78 4.68 0.15
CA PRO A 28 0.44 5.43 -0.03
C PRO A 28 1.67 4.59 0.30
N GLY A 29 2.75 4.75 -0.46
CA GLY A 29 3.95 3.92 -0.29
C GLY A 29 4.76 4.23 0.97
N SER A 30 4.52 5.37 1.62
CA SER A 30 5.21 5.77 2.85
C SER A 30 4.50 6.94 3.54
N MET A 31 4.78 7.16 4.82
CA MET A 31 4.26 8.30 5.56
C MET A 31 4.67 9.67 4.97
N PRO A 32 5.91 9.88 4.49
CA PRO A 32 6.25 11.10 3.78
C PRO A 32 5.43 11.32 2.51
N ALA A 33 5.17 10.26 1.74
CA ALA A 33 4.30 10.36 0.56
C ALA A 33 2.86 10.73 0.93
N LEU A 34 2.30 10.12 1.96
CA LEU A 34 0.98 10.48 2.49
C LEU A 34 0.95 11.94 2.95
N SER A 35 1.97 12.39 3.68
CA SER A 35 2.07 13.79 4.13
C SER A 35 2.05 14.78 2.97
N GLU A 36 2.76 14.50 1.89
CA GLU A 36 2.75 15.36 0.71
C GLU A 36 1.41 15.34 -0.03
N LEU A 37 0.75 14.18 -0.12
CA LEU A 37 -0.60 14.07 -0.71
C LEU A 37 -1.64 14.85 0.09
N LEU A 38 -1.48 14.93 1.42
CA LEU A 38 -2.33 15.75 2.27
C LEU A 38 -2.06 17.25 2.07
N LYS A 39 -0.78 17.65 2.02
CA LYS A 39 -0.38 19.05 1.85
C LYS A 39 -0.80 19.62 0.50
N ASN A 40 -0.64 18.87 -0.58
CA ASN A 40 -0.95 19.32 -1.93
C ASN A 40 -2.43 19.13 -2.32
N GLY A 41 -3.27 18.65 -1.40
CA GLY A 41 -4.70 18.47 -1.60
C GLY A 41 -5.11 17.21 -2.39
N ARG A 42 -4.17 16.43 -2.90
CA ARG A 42 -4.48 15.23 -3.71
C ARG A 42 -5.23 14.15 -2.95
N ALA A 43 -4.90 13.98 -1.67
CA ALA A 43 -5.65 13.06 -0.81
C ALA A 43 -7.12 13.49 -0.67
N ASN A 44 -7.37 14.81 -0.57
CA ASN A 44 -8.72 15.36 -0.50
C ASN A 44 -9.50 15.14 -1.81
N ASP A 45 -8.88 15.37 -2.97
CA ASP A 45 -9.51 15.11 -4.28
C ASP A 45 -9.97 13.64 -4.40
N LEU A 46 -9.11 12.71 -3.98
CA LEU A 46 -9.40 11.27 -4.01
C LEU A 46 -10.52 10.86 -3.06
N VAL A 47 -10.50 11.37 -1.83
CA VAL A 47 -11.56 11.10 -0.84
C VAL A 47 -12.90 11.69 -1.30
N ASN A 48 -12.90 12.89 -1.86
CA ASN A 48 -14.11 13.50 -2.41
C ASN A 48 -14.70 12.72 -3.60
N ALA A 49 -13.84 12.03 -4.36
CA ALA A 49 -14.28 11.13 -5.42
C ALA A 49 -14.86 9.79 -4.90
N GLY A 50 -14.75 9.52 -3.61
CA GLY A 50 -15.21 8.27 -2.99
C GLY A 50 -14.13 7.21 -2.81
N ALA A 51 -12.86 7.53 -3.03
CA ALA A 51 -11.75 6.60 -2.75
C ALA A 51 -11.52 6.44 -1.25
N ILE A 52 -11.11 5.24 -0.86
CA ILE A 52 -10.76 4.91 0.52
C ILE A 52 -9.27 5.07 0.70
N MET A 53 -8.85 6.09 1.46
CA MET A 53 -7.44 6.24 1.83
C MET A 53 -7.09 5.26 2.94
N ARG A 54 -6.14 4.40 2.65
CA ARG A 54 -5.63 3.39 3.59
C ARG A 54 -4.31 3.84 4.20
N GLU A 55 -3.89 3.13 5.23
CA GLU A 55 -2.56 3.32 5.82
C GLU A 55 -1.45 2.89 4.84
N CYS A 56 -0.20 3.31 5.13
CA CYS A 56 0.99 2.91 4.37
C CYS A 56 1.34 1.44 4.66
N PHE A 57 0.59 0.54 4.06
CA PHE A 57 0.62 -0.88 4.36
C PHE A 57 0.46 -1.72 3.09
N CYS A 58 1.16 -2.82 3.00
CA CYS A 58 1.01 -3.76 1.91
C CYS A 58 0.01 -4.86 2.29
N GLY A 59 -1.29 -4.59 2.15
CA GLY A 59 -2.35 -5.51 2.54
C GLY A 59 -2.87 -6.40 1.41
N PRO A 60 -3.34 -5.83 0.30
CA PRO A 60 -4.06 -6.58 -0.73
C PRO A 60 -3.22 -7.67 -1.42
N CYS A 61 -1.90 -7.47 -1.54
CA CYS A 61 -1.04 -8.40 -2.26
C CYS A 61 -0.83 -9.75 -1.55
N PHE A 62 -1.20 -9.85 -0.28
CA PHE A 62 -1.12 -11.10 0.49
C PHE A 62 -2.42 -11.43 1.25
N GLY A 63 -3.52 -10.80 0.90
CA GLY A 63 -4.84 -11.13 1.44
C GLY A 63 -5.15 -10.52 2.80
N ALA A 64 -4.45 -9.46 3.22
CA ALA A 64 -4.66 -8.79 4.51
C ALA A 64 -5.47 -7.49 4.39
N GLY A 65 -6.43 -7.45 3.51
CA GLY A 65 -7.35 -6.33 3.33
C GLY A 65 -7.72 -6.15 1.88
N ASP A 66 -8.86 -5.53 1.62
CA ASP A 66 -9.41 -5.26 0.29
C ASP A 66 -9.37 -6.50 -0.63
N CYS A 67 -9.64 -7.67 -0.05
CA CYS A 67 -9.74 -8.91 -0.80
C CYS A 67 -11.06 -8.92 -1.58
N PRO A 68 -11.05 -9.34 -2.86
CA PRO A 68 -12.27 -9.51 -3.60
C PRO A 68 -13.13 -10.63 -3.00
N ALA A 69 -14.44 -10.54 -3.13
CA ALA A 69 -15.34 -11.61 -2.75
C ALA A 69 -15.20 -12.81 -3.70
N ASN A 70 -15.81 -13.93 -3.33
CA ASN A 70 -15.78 -15.13 -4.17
C ASN A 70 -16.44 -14.87 -5.53
N GLY A 71 -15.74 -15.20 -6.60
CA GLY A 71 -16.16 -14.94 -7.98
C GLY A 71 -15.89 -13.51 -8.47
N GLU A 72 -15.33 -12.65 -7.64
CA GLU A 72 -15.08 -11.25 -7.98
C GLU A 72 -13.71 -11.01 -8.65
N PHE A 73 -13.57 -9.82 -9.24
CA PHE A 73 -12.40 -9.40 -9.98
C PHE A 73 -11.78 -8.15 -9.34
N SER A 74 -10.48 -8.18 -9.10
CA SER A 74 -9.70 -7.06 -8.58
C SER A 74 -8.67 -6.58 -9.59
N ILE A 75 -8.58 -5.26 -9.81
CA ILE A 75 -7.51 -4.64 -10.57
C ILE A 75 -6.56 -3.92 -9.61
N ARG A 76 -5.25 -4.06 -9.79
CA ARG A 76 -4.25 -3.59 -8.84
C ARG A 76 -3.05 -2.95 -9.52
N HIS A 77 -2.56 -1.88 -8.94
CA HIS A 77 -1.24 -1.33 -9.23
C HIS A 77 -0.29 -1.69 -8.10
N THR A 78 0.29 -2.87 -8.17
CA THR A 78 1.23 -3.41 -7.18
C THR A 78 2.48 -3.94 -7.87
N THR A 79 3.59 -4.07 -7.13
CA THR A 79 4.82 -4.65 -7.68
C THR A 79 4.74 -6.15 -7.90
N ARG A 80 3.84 -6.82 -7.19
CA ARG A 80 3.69 -8.28 -7.23
C ARG A 80 2.25 -8.70 -7.18
N ASN A 81 1.97 -9.81 -7.85
CA ASN A 81 0.69 -10.48 -7.80
C ASN A 81 0.96 -11.97 -7.58
N PHE A 82 0.74 -12.46 -6.38
CA PHE A 82 0.99 -13.84 -6.01
C PHE A 82 -0.27 -14.67 -6.19
N PRO A 83 -0.18 -15.85 -6.81
CA PRO A 83 -1.29 -16.79 -6.86
C PRO A 83 -1.80 -17.14 -5.45
N ASN A 84 -3.11 -17.16 -5.29
CA ASN A 84 -3.81 -17.57 -4.06
C ASN A 84 -3.46 -16.74 -2.81
N ARG A 85 -2.96 -15.52 -2.98
CA ARG A 85 -2.65 -14.60 -1.88
C ARG A 85 -3.64 -13.46 -1.70
N GLU A 86 -4.54 -13.29 -2.63
CA GLU A 86 -5.61 -12.28 -2.63
C GLU A 86 -6.82 -12.68 -1.78
N GLY A 87 -6.71 -13.71 -0.96
CA GLY A 87 -7.80 -14.25 -0.15
C GLY A 87 -8.50 -15.48 -0.74
N SER A 88 -8.19 -15.85 -1.99
CA SER A 88 -8.74 -17.06 -2.59
C SER A 88 -8.23 -18.33 -1.91
N LYS A 89 -9.13 -19.30 -1.77
CA LYS A 89 -8.82 -20.65 -1.28
C LYS A 89 -9.44 -21.69 -2.22
N PRO A 90 -8.81 -21.98 -3.36
CA PRO A 90 -9.38 -22.86 -4.38
C PRO A 90 -9.76 -24.24 -3.86
N GLY A 91 -9.02 -24.79 -2.90
CA GLY A 91 -9.33 -26.06 -2.25
C GLY A 91 -10.61 -26.04 -1.41
N GLU A 92 -11.13 -24.86 -1.07
CA GLU A 92 -12.38 -24.66 -0.36
C GLU A 92 -13.48 -24.11 -1.29
N GLY A 93 -13.28 -24.16 -2.61
CA GLY A 93 -14.23 -23.64 -3.61
C GLY A 93 -14.27 -22.12 -3.71
N GLN A 94 -13.35 -21.41 -3.07
CA GLN A 94 -13.23 -19.95 -3.15
C GLN A 94 -12.28 -19.58 -4.28
N MET A 95 -12.72 -18.67 -5.13
CA MET A 95 -11.96 -18.22 -6.28
C MET A 95 -12.19 -16.72 -6.53
N SER A 96 -11.12 -15.99 -6.79
CA SER A 96 -11.18 -14.62 -7.27
C SER A 96 -10.12 -14.39 -8.35
N SER A 97 -10.30 -13.36 -9.14
CA SER A 97 -9.38 -13.01 -10.22
C SER A 97 -8.73 -11.66 -9.95
N VAL A 98 -7.44 -11.56 -10.25
CA VAL A 98 -6.66 -10.32 -10.08
C VAL A 98 -5.91 -10.03 -11.36
N ALA A 99 -5.96 -8.78 -11.82
CA ALA A 99 -5.12 -8.26 -12.88
C ALA A 99 -4.28 -7.08 -12.40
N LEU A 100 -3.07 -6.98 -12.92
CA LEU A 100 -2.23 -5.80 -12.73
C LEU A 100 -2.60 -4.74 -13.79
N MET A 101 -2.74 -3.51 -13.34
CA MET A 101 -3.08 -2.37 -14.18
C MET A 101 -2.32 -1.14 -13.70
N ASP A 102 -2.03 -0.20 -14.59
CA ASP A 102 -1.43 1.07 -14.18
C ASP A 102 -2.42 1.95 -13.39
N ALA A 103 -1.88 2.82 -12.53
CA ALA A 103 -2.69 3.61 -11.61
C ALA A 103 -3.65 4.58 -12.31
N ARG A 104 -3.30 5.09 -13.49
CA ARG A 104 -4.15 6.00 -14.28
C ARG A 104 -5.34 5.24 -14.84
N SER A 105 -5.12 4.04 -15.39
CA SER A 105 -6.21 3.21 -15.91
C SER A 105 -7.12 2.69 -14.80
N ILE A 106 -6.60 2.44 -13.60
CA ILE A 106 -7.43 2.14 -12.41
C ILE A 106 -8.30 3.36 -12.08
N ALA A 107 -7.74 4.57 -12.07
CA ALA A 107 -8.51 5.78 -11.80
C ALA A 107 -9.56 6.06 -12.90
N ALA A 108 -9.24 5.83 -14.17
CA ALA A 108 -10.17 5.93 -15.27
C ALA A 108 -11.33 4.93 -15.13
N THR A 109 -11.01 3.70 -14.75
CA THR A 109 -12.01 2.66 -14.44
C THR A 109 -12.90 3.08 -13.26
N ALA A 110 -12.32 3.66 -12.22
CA ALA A 110 -13.07 4.19 -11.08
C ALA A 110 -14.02 5.32 -11.48
N ALA A 111 -13.54 6.29 -12.27
CA ALA A 111 -14.35 7.39 -12.78
C ALA A 111 -15.51 6.92 -13.69
N ASN A 112 -15.38 5.72 -14.29
CA ASN A 112 -16.40 5.09 -15.11
C ASN A 112 -17.20 4.01 -14.34
N GLY A 113 -17.33 4.17 -13.03
CA GLY A 113 -18.17 3.31 -12.17
C GLY A 113 -17.74 1.83 -12.11
N GLY A 114 -16.45 1.54 -12.33
CA GLY A 114 -15.88 0.19 -12.32
C GLY A 114 -15.85 -0.50 -13.68
N LYS A 115 -16.30 0.13 -14.75
CA LYS A 115 -16.15 -0.38 -16.11
C LYS A 115 -14.71 -0.18 -16.56
N LEU A 116 -14.03 -1.27 -16.94
CA LEU A 116 -12.63 -1.22 -17.39
C LEU A 116 -12.43 -0.18 -18.49
N THR A 117 -11.56 0.77 -18.20
CA THR A 117 -11.29 1.95 -19.05
C THR A 117 -9.80 2.21 -19.06
N ALA A 118 -9.22 2.36 -20.24
CA ALA A 118 -7.82 2.75 -20.37
C ALA A 118 -7.65 4.26 -20.10
N ALA A 119 -6.56 4.64 -19.46
CA ALA A 119 -6.26 6.07 -19.25
C ALA A 119 -6.04 6.83 -20.57
N THR A 120 -5.63 6.13 -21.63
CA THR A 120 -5.47 6.67 -22.98
C THR A 120 -6.79 7.08 -23.64
N ASP A 121 -7.92 6.61 -23.12
CA ASP A 121 -9.24 6.98 -23.62
C ASP A 121 -9.75 8.31 -23.02
N LEU A 122 -8.97 8.90 -22.12
CA LEU A 122 -9.28 10.16 -21.45
C LEU A 122 -8.36 11.27 -21.98
N ASP A 123 -8.94 12.46 -22.18
CA ASP A 123 -8.19 13.69 -22.47
C ASP A 123 -7.92 14.41 -21.13
N ILE A 124 -6.85 14.01 -20.46
CA ILE A 124 -6.47 14.54 -19.13
C ILE A 124 -5.08 15.17 -19.21
N GLU A 125 -4.97 16.40 -18.80
CA GLU A 125 -3.71 17.06 -18.54
C GLU A 125 -3.19 16.69 -17.15
N TYR A 126 -2.08 15.98 -17.10
CA TYR A 126 -1.46 15.58 -15.83
C TYR A 126 -0.53 16.69 -15.32
N THR A 127 -0.72 17.07 -14.07
CA THR A 127 0.21 17.96 -13.40
C THR A 127 1.47 17.20 -12.99
N LYS A 128 2.64 17.85 -13.12
CA LYS A 128 3.88 17.31 -12.58
C LYS A 128 3.98 17.66 -11.09
N PRO A 129 3.80 16.69 -10.17
CA PRO A 129 3.85 17.00 -8.75
C PRO A 129 5.28 17.24 -8.29
N GLU A 130 5.46 18.16 -7.35
CA GLU A 130 6.70 18.27 -6.59
C GLU A 130 6.61 17.43 -5.33
N TYR A 131 7.68 16.68 -5.05
CA TYR A 131 7.79 15.86 -3.85
C TYR A 131 8.84 16.41 -2.90
N HIS A 132 8.42 16.75 -1.68
CA HIS A 132 9.29 17.23 -0.63
C HIS A 132 9.37 16.20 0.50
N TYR A 133 10.51 15.55 0.62
CA TYR A 133 10.72 14.54 1.65
C TYR A 133 10.76 15.18 3.05
N ASN A 134 9.87 14.73 3.92
CA ASN A 134 9.81 15.16 5.31
C ASN A 134 10.46 14.12 6.24
N ALA A 135 11.76 14.29 6.50
CA ALA A 135 12.53 13.38 7.37
C ALA A 135 12.03 13.38 8.84
N THR A 136 11.38 14.46 9.30
CA THR A 136 10.94 14.57 10.70
C THR A 136 9.83 13.60 11.08
N LEU A 137 9.11 13.08 10.10
CA LEU A 137 8.03 12.12 10.34
C LEU A 137 8.56 10.82 10.94
N TYR A 138 9.68 10.32 10.42
CA TYR A 138 10.30 9.10 10.94
C TYR A 138 11.04 9.36 12.25
N ALA A 139 11.68 10.53 12.40
CA ALA A 139 12.33 10.90 13.64
C ALA A 139 11.39 10.86 14.87
N LYS A 140 10.07 11.05 14.64
CA LYS A 140 9.04 10.99 15.70
C LYS A 140 8.45 9.61 15.93
N ARG A 141 8.70 8.64 15.05
CA ARG A 141 8.00 7.35 15.04
C ARG A 141 8.92 6.15 15.13
N VAL A 142 10.17 6.32 14.78
CA VAL A 142 11.16 5.25 14.76
C VAL A 142 12.16 5.48 15.89
N TYR A 143 12.35 4.46 16.71
CA TYR A 143 13.39 4.48 17.73
C TYR A 143 14.76 4.59 17.06
N ASN A 144 15.53 5.56 17.47
CA ASN A 144 16.90 5.72 17.02
C ASN A 144 17.86 5.27 18.12
N GLY A 145 18.26 4.01 18.06
CA GLY A 145 19.20 3.40 18.99
C GLY A 145 20.67 3.49 18.54
N TRP A 146 20.97 4.21 17.48
CA TRP A 146 22.33 4.31 16.98
C TRP A 146 23.26 4.96 18.03
N GLY A 147 24.32 4.26 18.42
CA GLY A 147 25.25 4.69 19.46
C GLY A 147 24.73 4.55 20.90
N HIS A 148 23.55 3.96 21.09
CA HIS A 148 22.92 3.70 22.39
C HIS A 148 22.65 2.20 22.57
N ALA A 149 23.74 1.43 22.61
CA ALA A 149 23.63 0.00 22.88
C ALA A 149 23.25 -0.23 24.35
N GLU A 150 22.28 -1.07 24.59
CA GLU A 150 21.80 -1.47 25.92
C GLU A 150 21.92 -3.00 26.06
N PRO A 151 23.13 -3.56 26.20
CA PRO A 151 23.35 -5.00 26.17
C PRO A 151 22.66 -5.74 27.34
N GLU A 152 22.41 -5.04 28.45
CA GLU A 152 21.77 -5.61 29.64
C GLU A 152 20.22 -5.51 29.60
N THR A 153 19.66 -4.94 28.53
CA THR A 153 18.20 -4.83 28.44
C THR A 153 17.60 -6.22 28.17
N GLU A 154 16.73 -6.65 29.05
CA GLU A 154 16.01 -7.91 28.89
C GLU A 154 15.09 -7.87 27.65
N LEU A 155 15.23 -8.86 26.78
CA LEU A 155 14.36 -9.02 25.61
C LEU A 155 12.98 -9.53 26.07
N ARG A 156 11.92 -8.93 25.54
CA ARG A 156 10.55 -9.34 25.80
C ARG A 156 9.97 -10.06 24.61
N PHE A 157 9.27 -11.14 24.86
CA PHE A 157 8.55 -11.87 23.82
C PHE A 157 7.33 -11.10 23.33
N GLY A 158 7.09 -11.15 22.03
CA GLY A 158 5.80 -10.77 21.47
C GLY A 158 4.74 -11.87 21.73
N PRO A 159 3.45 -11.57 21.52
CA PRO A 159 2.36 -12.50 21.86
C PRO A 159 2.38 -13.79 21.05
N ASN A 160 3.06 -13.83 19.92
CA ASN A 160 3.14 -15.01 19.05
C ASN A 160 4.46 -15.79 19.19
N ILE A 161 5.35 -15.37 20.10
CA ILE A 161 6.64 -16.01 20.35
C ILE A 161 6.57 -16.63 21.74
N LYS A 162 6.69 -17.94 21.84
CA LYS A 162 6.62 -18.66 23.10
C LYS A 162 7.96 -18.75 23.82
N ASP A 163 9.03 -18.96 23.05
CA ASP A 163 10.39 -19.08 23.55
C ASP A 163 11.38 -18.44 22.58
N TRP A 164 12.45 -17.88 23.13
CA TRP A 164 13.63 -17.52 22.34
C TRP A 164 14.48 -18.77 22.11
N PRO A 165 14.96 -19.00 20.89
CA PRO A 165 16.01 -19.98 20.70
C PRO A 165 17.28 -19.52 21.46
N GLU A 166 18.07 -20.48 21.94
CA GLU A 166 19.39 -20.16 22.43
C GLU A 166 20.19 -19.46 21.32
N MET A 167 20.61 -18.24 21.59
CA MET A 167 21.42 -17.48 20.65
C MET A 167 22.88 -17.53 21.11
N PRO A 168 23.81 -17.91 20.22
CA PRO A 168 25.22 -17.84 20.55
C PRO A 168 25.63 -16.39 20.83
N ALA A 169 26.55 -16.21 21.74
CA ALA A 169 27.14 -14.90 21.96
C ALA A 169 27.76 -14.37 20.67
N LEU A 170 27.46 -13.12 20.32
CA LEU A 170 28.09 -12.47 19.18
C LEU A 170 29.56 -12.18 19.51
N THR A 171 30.44 -12.65 18.65
CA THR A 171 31.88 -12.35 18.73
C THR A 171 32.30 -11.56 17.48
N ASP A 172 33.47 -10.98 17.50
CA ASP A 172 34.01 -10.20 16.37
C ASP A 172 34.16 -11.06 15.10
N ASP A 173 34.23 -12.37 15.25
CA ASP A 173 34.36 -13.32 14.16
C ASP A 173 33.01 -13.88 13.66
N LEU A 174 31.89 -13.46 14.26
CA LEU A 174 30.56 -13.93 13.89
C LEU A 174 29.96 -13.10 12.77
N LEU A 175 29.84 -13.69 11.59
CA LEU A 175 29.13 -13.09 10.48
C LEU A 175 27.61 -13.28 10.69
N VAL A 176 26.92 -12.18 11.03
CA VAL A 176 25.47 -12.17 11.16
C VAL A 176 24.83 -11.84 9.82
N LYS A 177 24.09 -12.79 9.25
CA LYS A 177 23.23 -12.52 8.11
C LYS A 177 21.88 -12.01 8.62
N VAL A 178 21.64 -10.71 8.46
CA VAL A 178 20.32 -10.15 8.70
C VAL A 178 19.43 -10.48 7.51
N CYS A 179 18.40 -11.28 7.75
CA CYS A 179 17.35 -11.50 6.76
C CYS A 179 16.22 -10.52 7.07
N SER A 180 16.04 -9.52 6.22
CA SER A 180 14.85 -8.69 6.23
C SER A 180 13.74 -9.35 5.40
N TYR A 181 12.55 -9.35 5.91
CA TYR A 181 11.34 -9.77 5.20
C TYR A 181 10.58 -8.56 4.70
#